data_1aecb4a24af16a5ce236cf417b156334
#
_entry.id   1aecb4a24af16a5ce236cf417b156334
#
_cell.length_a   1.000
_cell.length_b   1.000
_cell.length_c   1.000
_cell.angle_alpha   90.00
_cell.angle_beta   90.00
_cell.angle_gamma   90.00
#
_symmetry.space_group_name_H-M   'P 1'
#
loop_
_entity.id
_entity.type
_entity.pdbx_description
1 polymer ?
#
loop_
_entity_poly.entity_id
_entity_poly.type
_entity_poly.pdbx_seq_one_letter_code
_entity_poly.pdbx_strand_id
1 'polypeptide(L)'
;MKEINIFYNALETLPVLASKIKAKQKKIMGYLCSYAPEELIYAAGFHPMRLFSSKSDIVQAEQHLQAYCCSLVRGVLEDSLSGRLDFLDGTVFPHTCDSMQRLSDIWRMNGKYEFFADVILPAKLNTQSARAYMKDVLTGFKKDLEKAAGKEITDTDLQNSIKKFNIIRKNLSKIYALQSKKPGIIKGSDLYTIVKGSMVMDRDEVADILPVIAGNLEKIDLPPKNIKRIVMSGSICDSPDIYSAMESAGGVIVGDDLCTGQRWFEGQTQVDENPMDAIAARLLNRVICPAKHFSPTARGENLVSLAKKNRADGVIFMLLKFCDPHAFDYPYLKEFLE
;
A
#
# COMPACT_ATOMS: atom_id res chain seq x y z
N MET A 1 -10.88 13.68 -15.69
CA MET A 1 -10.81 12.54 -16.67
C MET A 1 -11.82 11.49 -16.26
N LYS A 2 -12.56 10.93 -17.22
CA LYS A 2 -13.60 9.92 -16.93
C LYS A 2 -13.05 8.65 -16.28
N GLU A 3 -11.82 8.29 -16.62
CA GLU A 3 -11.12 7.11 -16.11
C GLU A 3 -10.90 7.16 -14.59
N ILE A 4 -10.75 8.36 -14.01
CA ILE A 4 -10.54 8.51 -12.55
C ILE A 4 -11.82 8.17 -11.79
N ASN A 5 -13.01 8.41 -12.36
CA ASN A 5 -14.29 8.12 -11.71
C ASN A 5 -14.44 6.63 -11.35
N ILE A 6 -13.78 5.73 -12.09
CA ILE A 6 -13.80 4.29 -11.81
C ILE A 6 -13.17 4.01 -10.45
N PHE A 7 -12.08 4.72 -10.11
CA PHE A 7 -11.42 4.58 -8.81
C PHE A 7 -12.25 5.16 -7.67
N TYR A 8 -12.92 6.31 -7.89
CA TYR A 8 -13.87 6.86 -6.91
C TYR A 8 -14.99 5.86 -6.62
N ASN A 9 -15.65 5.35 -7.66
CA ASN A 9 -16.73 4.38 -7.50
C ASN A 9 -16.30 3.10 -6.79
N ALA A 10 -15.06 2.64 -7.03
CA ALA A 10 -14.52 1.46 -6.37
C ALA A 10 -14.32 1.67 -4.86
N LEU A 11 -13.97 2.89 -4.44
CA LEU A 11 -13.76 3.21 -3.03
C LEU A 11 -15.04 3.51 -2.26
N GLU A 12 -16.06 4.04 -2.93
CA GLU A 12 -17.36 4.37 -2.30
C GLU A 12 -18.21 3.13 -2.01
N THR A 13 -18.05 2.08 -2.82
CA THR A 13 -18.92 0.91 -2.82
C THR A 13 -18.14 -0.42 -2.76
N LEU A 14 -17.28 -0.57 -1.74
CA LEU A 14 -16.47 -1.80 -1.57
C LEU A 14 -17.30 -3.10 -1.62
N PRO A 15 -18.50 -3.21 -1.01
CA PRO A 15 -19.33 -4.41 -1.16
C PRO A 15 -19.76 -4.68 -2.60
N VAL A 16 -20.08 -3.63 -3.37
CA VAL A 16 -20.42 -3.76 -4.80
C VAL A 16 -19.20 -4.19 -5.61
N LEU A 17 -18.03 -3.61 -5.33
CA LEU A 17 -16.78 -4.03 -5.94
C LEU A 17 -16.48 -5.50 -5.64
N ALA A 18 -16.62 -5.92 -4.38
CA ALA A 18 -16.43 -7.31 -3.95
C ALA A 18 -17.37 -8.26 -4.69
N SER A 19 -18.64 -7.90 -4.85
CA SER A 19 -19.62 -8.69 -5.60
C SER A 19 -19.21 -8.85 -7.08
N LYS A 20 -18.70 -7.78 -7.71
CA LYS A 20 -18.18 -7.85 -9.09
C LYS A 20 -16.96 -8.76 -9.21
N ILE A 21 -16.07 -8.75 -8.23
CA ILE A 21 -14.89 -9.62 -8.21
C ILE A 21 -15.31 -11.08 -8.03
N LYS A 22 -16.24 -11.34 -7.11
CA LYS A 22 -16.79 -12.70 -6.89
C LYS A 22 -17.56 -13.24 -8.10
N ALA A 23 -18.23 -12.37 -8.86
CA ALA A 23 -18.88 -12.76 -10.12
C ALA A 23 -17.89 -13.27 -11.18
N LYS A 24 -16.60 -12.87 -11.08
CA LYS A 24 -15.49 -13.42 -11.88
C LYS A 24 -14.90 -14.72 -11.28
N GLN A 25 -15.57 -15.33 -10.30
CA GLN A 25 -15.14 -16.53 -9.57
C GLN A 25 -13.78 -16.37 -8.86
N LYS A 26 -13.41 -15.13 -8.51
CA LYS A 26 -12.19 -14.84 -7.74
C LYS A 26 -12.54 -14.75 -6.25
N LYS A 27 -11.88 -15.54 -5.40
CA LYS A 27 -11.88 -15.36 -3.94
C LYS A 27 -11.09 -14.10 -3.58
N ILE A 28 -11.53 -13.37 -2.54
CA ILE A 28 -10.94 -12.10 -2.12
C ILE A 28 -10.10 -12.33 -0.86
N MET A 29 -8.79 -12.06 -0.97
CA MET A 29 -7.86 -12.09 0.15
C MET A 29 -7.60 -10.68 0.65
N GLY A 30 -8.18 -10.33 1.80
CA GLY A 30 -7.91 -9.07 2.48
C GLY A 30 -6.48 -9.05 3.02
N TYR A 31 -5.77 -7.94 2.86
CA TYR A 31 -4.44 -7.80 3.45
C TYR A 31 -4.25 -6.41 4.07
N LEU A 32 -3.39 -6.36 5.09
CA LEU A 32 -2.95 -5.12 5.70
C LEU A 32 -1.49 -4.87 5.39
N CYS A 33 -1.09 -3.61 5.43
CA CYS A 33 0.28 -3.18 5.20
C CYS A 33 0.80 -3.37 3.76
N SER A 34 1.69 -2.48 3.36
CA SER A 34 2.31 -2.50 2.02
C SER A 34 3.42 -3.55 1.85
N TYR A 35 3.70 -4.34 2.87
CA TYR A 35 4.61 -5.49 2.81
C TYR A 35 3.91 -6.82 2.49
N ALA A 36 2.60 -6.83 2.25
CA ALA A 36 1.92 -8.03 1.78
C ALA A 36 2.48 -8.46 0.41
N PRO A 37 2.79 -9.74 0.22
CA PRO A 37 3.26 -10.26 -1.05
C PRO A 37 2.10 -10.48 -2.03
N GLU A 38 1.55 -9.38 -2.56
CA GLU A 38 0.37 -9.38 -3.42
C GLU A 38 0.56 -10.22 -4.68
N GLU A 39 1.79 -10.27 -5.21
CA GLU A 39 2.13 -11.09 -6.37
C GLU A 39 1.84 -12.57 -6.14
N LEU A 40 2.10 -13.09 -4.95
CA LEU A 40 1.81 -14.48 -4.59
C LEU A 40 0.29 -14.72 -4.48
N ILE A 41 -0.44 -13.79 -3.86
CA ILE A 41 -1.90 -13.87 -3.72
C ILE A 41 -2.55 -13.91 -5.12
N TYR A 42 -2.10 -13.01 -5.99
CA TYR A 42 -2.63 -12.91 -7.35
C TYR A 42 -2.27 -14.15 -8.20
N ALA A 43 -1.03 -14.65 -8.12
CA ALA A 43 -0.59 -15.84 -8.83
C ALA A 43 -1.37 -17.10 -8.43
N ALA A 44 -1.82 -17.16 -7.17
CA ALA A 44 -2.72 -18.22 -6.69
C ALA A 44 -4.13 -18.17 -7.31
N GLY A 45 -4.47 -17.08 -8.02
CA GLY A 45 -5.79 -16.82 -8.60
C GLY A 45 -6.74 -16.08 -7.66
N PHE A 46 -6.26 -15.63 -6.52
CA PHE A 46 -7.03 -14.81 -5.60
C PHE A 46 -6.94 -13.32 -5.95
N HIS A 47 -7.93 -12.56 -5.51
CA HIS A 47 -7.88 -11.11 -5.61
C HIS A 47 -7.30 -10.51 -4.32
N PRO A 48 -6.10 -9.87 -4.36
CA PRO A 48 -5.57 -9.15 -3.21
C PRO A 48 -6.31 -7.83 -3.02
N MET A 49 -6.98 -7.64 -1.89
CA MET A 49 -7.67 -6.39 -1.54
C MET A 49 -7.08 -5.80 -0.28
N ARG A 50 -6.51 -4.59 -0.37
CA ARG A 50 -6.01 -3.91 0.81
C ARG A 50 -7.14 -3.43 1.69
N LEU A 51 -7.03 -3.70 2.98
CA LEU A 51 -8.01 -3.26 3.97
C LEU A 51 -7.63 -1.88 4.51
N PHE A 52 -8.63 -1.02 4.55
CA PHE A 52 -8.61 0.29 5.15
C PHE A 52 -9.72 0.37 6.19
N SER A 53 -9.52 1.16 7.23
CA SER A 53 -10.57 1.42 8.22
C SER A 53 -11.74 2.17 7.57
N SER A 54 -12.97 1.74 7.84
CA SER A 54 -14.12 2.61 7.66
C SER A 54 -14.05 3.76 8.66
N LYS A 55 -14.75 4.86 8.37
CA LYS A 55 -14.84 6.02 9.30
C LYS A 55 -15.94 5.83 10.36
N SER A 56 -16.33 4.59 10.65
CA SER A 56 -17.33 4.29 11.67
C SER A 56 -16.76 4.40 13.07
N ASP A 57 -17.65 4.62 14.05
CA ASP A 57 -17.29 4.60 15.45
C ASP A 57 -16.70 3.25 15.86
N ILE A 58 -15.72 3.29 16.75
CA ILE A 58 -15.08 2.09 17.31
C ILE A 58 -15.86 1.69 18.56
N VAL A 59 -16.49 0.53 18.51
CA VAL A 59 -17.32 0.01 19.62
C VAL A 59 -16.89 -1.41 20.00
N GLN A 60 -16.94 -2.34 19.07
CA GLN A 60 -16.61 -3.75 19.34
C GLN A 60 -15.10 -3.97 19.47
N ALA A 61 -14.30 -3.29 18.65
CA ALA A 61 -12.86 -3.40 18.71
C ALA A 61 -12.25 -2.92 20.04
N GLU A 62 -12.90 -2.03 20.77
CA GLU A 62 -12.45 -1.58 22.10
C GLU A 62 -12.42 -2.68 23.16
N GLN A 63 -13.20 -3.74 22.96
CA GLN A 63 -13.18 -4.91 23.84
C GLN A 63 -11.93 -5.79 23.66
N HIS A 64 -11.21 -5.62 22.56
CA HIS A 64 -10.10 -6.46 22.17
C HIS A 64 -8.76 -5.72 22.06
N LEU A 65 -8.79 -4.45 21.73
CA LEU A 65 -7.60 -3.62 21.51
C LEU A 65 -7.57 -2.41 22.43
N GLN A 66 -6.39 -2.07 22.88
CA GLN A 66 -6.17 -0.89 23.70
C GLN A 66 -6.47 0.40 22.89
N ALA A 67 -6.97 1.42 23.58
CA ALA A 67 -7.33 2.71 22.99
C ALA A 67 -6.14 3.43 22.33
N TYR A 68 -4.90 3.09 22.72
CA TYR A 68 -3.67 3.64 22.15
C TYR A 68 -3.12 2.85 20.94
N CYS A 69 -3.84 1.87 20.41
CA CYS A 69 -3.56 1.33 19.09
C CYS A 69 -3.97 2.31 17.99
N CYS A 70 -3.23 2.35 16.88
CA CYS A 70 -3.53 3.30 15.80
C CYS A 70 -4.91 3.07 15.18
N SER A 71 -5.50 4.13 14.64
CA SER A 71 -6.86 4.13 14.10
C SER A 71 -7.09 3.11 12.99
N LEU A 72 -6.07 2.81 12.16
CA LEU A 72 -6.18 1.77 11.14
C LEU A 72 -6.49 0.40 11.77
N VAL A 73 -5.69 0.00 12.75
CA VAL A 73 -5.80 -1.34 13.39
C VAL A 73 -7.14 -1.48 14.11
N ARG A 74 -7.53 -0.46 14.87
CA ARG A 74 -8.82 -0.46 15.58
C ARG A 74 -10.00 -0.47 14.61
N GLY A 75 -9.96 0.37 13.57
CA GLY A 75 -11.06 0.47 12.63
C GLY A 75 -11.23 -0.74 11.73
N VAL A 76 -10.15 -1.37 11.29
CA VAL A 76 -10.25 -2.61 10.48
C VAL A 76 -10.77 -3.77 11.34
N LEU A 77 -10.40 -3.84 12.63
CA LEU A 77 -10.99 -4.84 13.54
C LEU A 77 -12.48 -4.57 13.75
N GLU A 78 -12.88 -3.32 13.94
CA GLU A 78 -14.30 -2.93 14.04
C GLU A 78 -15.08 -3.35 12.79
N ASP A 79 -14.50 -3.13 11.60
CA ASP A 79 -15.12 -3.52 10.34
C ASP A 79 -15.30 -5.03 10.21
N SER A 80 -14.34 -5.81 10.72
CA SER A 80 -14.44 -7.26 10.75
C SER A 80 -15.51 -7.76 11.73
N LEU A 81 -15.49 -7.25 12.96
CA LEU A 81 -16.42 -7.68 14.02
C LEU A 81 -17.87 -7.30 13.70
N SER A 82 -18.07 -6.17 13.04
CA SER A 82 -19.40 -5.68 12.63
C SER A 82 -19.92 -6.25 11.32
N GLY A 83 -19.20 -7.20 10.69
CA GLY A 83 -19.62 -7.88 9.47
C GLY A 83 -19.41 -7.07 8.17
N ARG A 84 -18.83 -5.86 8.24
CA ARG A 84 -18.55 -5.05 7.04
C ARG A 84 -17.54 -5.68 6.09
N LEU A 85 -16.75 -6.64 6.56
CA LEU A 85 -15.75 -7.38 5.80
C LEU A 85 -16.15 -8.85 5.53
N ASP A 86 -17.41 -9.23 5.72
CA ASP A 86 -17.90 -10.61 5.51
C ASP A 86 -17.79 -11.08 4.03
N PHE A 87 -17.52 -10.17 3.12
CA PHE A 87 -17.24 -10.51 1.73
C PHE A 87 -15.85 -11.11 1.48
N LEU A 88 -14.93 -11.04 2.46
CA LEU A 88 -13.60 -11.63 2.35
C LEU A 88 -13.65 -13.15 2.47
N ASP A 89 -12.85 -13.83 1.69
CA ASP A 89 -12.67 -15.28 1.78
C ASP A 89 -11.43 -15.63 2.62
N GLY A 90 -10.54 -14.70 2.84
CA GLY A 90 -9.37 -14.86 3.68
C GLY A 90 -8.63 -13.58 3.98
N THR A 91 -7.65 -13.67 4.87
CA THR A 91 -6.86 -12.52 5.31
C THR A 91 -5.38 -12.84 5.46
N VAL A 92 -4.54 -11.83 5.16
CA VAL A 92 -3.08 -11.92 5.21
C VAL A 92 -2.51 -10.77 6.05
N PHE A 93 -1.72 -11.11 7.05
CA PHE A 93 -1.12 -10.16 7.98
C PHE A 93 0.40 -10.15 7.88
N PRO A 94 1.00 -9.15 7.23
CA PRO A 94 2.44 -8.90 7.36
C PRO A 94 2.76 -8.38 8.77
N HIS A 95 3.63 -9.07 9.49
CA HIS A 95 4.07 -8.64 10.82
C HIS A 95 5.10 -7.52 10.72
N THR A 96 4.63 -6.29 10.52
CA THR A 96 5.49 -5.11 10.38
C THR A 96 5.73 -4.39 11.69
N CYS A 97 4.69 -4.10 12.46
CA CYS A 97 4.76 -3.43 13.76
C CYS A 97 4.00 -4.24 14.81
N ASP A 98 4.16 -3.86 16.08
CA ASP A 98 3.51 -4.54 17.20
C ASP A 98 1.98 -4.54 17.08
N SER A 99 1.38 -3.38 16.81
CA SER A 99 -0.07 -3.27 16.64
C SER A 99 -0.62 -4.19 15.53
N MET A 100 0.15 -4.38 14.43
CA MET A 100 -0.24 -5.28 13.36
C MET A 100 -0.14 -6.74 13.79
N GLN A 101 0.87 -7.10 14.55
CA GLN A 101 1.04 -8.44 15.11
C GLN A 101 -0.09 -8.77 16.11
N ARG A 102 -0.42 -7.83 17.00
CA ARG A 102 -1.54 -8.03 17.94
C ARG A 102 -2.88 -8.13 17.24
N LEU A 103 -3.10 -7.30 16.21
CA LEU A 103 -4.30 -7.41 15.39
C LEU A 103 -4.42 -8.80 14.76
N SER A 104 -3.33 -9.35 14.25
CA SER A 104 -3.33 -10.69 13.65
C SER A 104 -3.79 -11.77 14.65
N ASP A 105 -3.25 -11.76 15.87
CA ASP A 105 -3.64 -12.71 16.92
C ASP A 105 -5.14 -12.58 17.27
N ILE A 106 -5.62 -11.35 17.48
CA ILE A 106 -7.02 -11.07 17.82
C ILE A 106 -7.94 -11.45 16.64
N TRP A 107 -7.53 -11.14 15.42
CA TRP A 107 -8.28 -11.47 14.21
C TRP A 107 -8.49 -12.97 14.05
N ARG A 108 -7.43 -13.75 14.25
CA ARG A 108 -7.48 -15.21 14.20
C ARG A 108 -8.43 -15.80 15.24
N MET A 109 -8.53 -15.20 16.42
CA MET A 109 -9.43 -15.65 17.49
C MET A 109 -10.89 -15.31 17.24
N ASN A 110 -11.18 -14.25 16.50
CA ASN A 110 -12.53 -13.72 16.29
C ASN A 110 -13.00 -13.81 14.84
N GLY A 111 -12.11 -14.04 13.89
CA GLY A 111 -12.41 -14.07 12.45
C GLY A 111 -13.12 -15.37 12.03
N LYS A 112 -14.01 -15.22 11.04
CA LYS A 112 -14.81 -16.34 10.46
C LYS A 112 -14.32 -16.68 9.04
N TYR A 113 -13.10 -16.32 8.68
CA TYR A 113 -12.56 -16.45 7.33
C TYR A 113 -11.99 -17.84 7.08
N GLU A 114 -12.21 -18.38 5.86
CA GLU A 114 -11.73 -19.72 5.48
C GLU A 114 -10.19 -19.80 5.42
N PHE A 115 -9.54 -18.69 5.11
CA PHE A 115 -8.09 -18.60 5.01
C PHE A 115 -7.53 -17.50 5.91
N PHE A 116 -6.45 -17.82 6.60
CA PHE A 116 -5.68 -16.89 7.42
C PHE A 116 -4.20 -17.20 7.27
N ALA A 117 -3.39 -16.16 7.05
CA ALA A 117 -1.94 -16.32 6.99
C ALA A 117 -1.21 -15.12 7.59
N ASP A 118 -0.15 -15.44 8.34
CA ASP A 118 0.84 -14.49 8.80
C ASP A 118 2.06 -14.50 7.87
N VAL A 119 2.54 -13.33 7.47
CA VAL A 119 3.80 -13.15 6.75
C VAL A 119 4.78 -12.44 7.69
N ILE A 120 5.60 -13.23 8.37
CA ILE A 120 6.51 -12.72 9.40
C ILE A 120 7.79 -12.21 8.74
N LEU A 121 7.90 -10.88 8.65
CA LEU A 121 9.03 -10.22 8.01
C LEU A 121 10.26 -10.17 8.95
N PRO A 122 11.49 -10.25 8.41
CA PRO A 122 12.67 -10.02 9.23
C PRO A 122 12.66 -8.59 9.81
N ALA A 123 13.14 -8.43 11.03
CA ALA A 123 13.24 -7.10 11.65
C ALA A 123 14.31 -6.25 10.96
N LYS A 124 15.47 -6.83 10.66
CA LYS A 124 16.57 -6.20 9.93
C LYS A 124 16.59 -6.73 8.48
N LEU A 125 16.53 -5.81 7.50
CA LEU A 125 16.28 -6.18 6.12
C LEU A 125 17.54 -6.39 5.25
N ASN A 126 18.70 -5.88 5.67
CA ASN A 126 19.92 -5.78 4.85
C ASN A 126 20.99 -6.84 5.16
N THR A 127 20.59 -8.00 5.65
CA THR A 127 21.53 -9.10 5.96
C THR A 127 21.29 -10.28 5.01
N GLN A 128 22.34 -11.10 4.81
CA GLN A 128 22.19 -12.33 4.04
C GLN A 128 21.18 -13.29 4.68
N SER A 129 21.18 -13.38 6.03
CA SER A 129 20.20 -14.18 6.76
C SER A 129 18.76 -13.66 6.58
N ALA A 130 18.57 -12.35 6.48
CA ALA A 130 17.25 -11.78 6.17
C ALA A 130 16.72 -12.22 4.80
N ARG A 131 17.57 -12.33 3.81
CA ARG A 131 17.20 -12.83 2.46
C ARG A 131 16.79 -14.28 2.50
N ALA A 132 17.56 -15.14 3.15
CA ALA A 132 17.24 -16.56 3.30
C ALA A 132 15.91 -16.73 4.07
N TYR A 133 15.80 -16.06 5.22
CA TYR A 133 14.58 -16.07 6.02
C TYR A 133 13.34 -15.59 5.24
N MET A 134 13.46 -14.49 4.50
CA MET A 134 12.34 -13.97 3.69
C MET A 134 11.92 -14.97 2.61
N LYS A 135 12.87 -15.63 1.97
CA LYS A 135 12.58 -16.67 0.98
C LYS A 135 11.82 -17.85 1.62
N ASP A 136 12.24 -18.29 2.81
CA ASP A 136 11.57 -19.38 3.53
C ASP A 136 10.14 -18.98 3.92
N VAL A 137 9.94 -17.77 4.43
CA VAL A 137 8.61 -17.23 4.77
C VAL A 137 7.70 -17.19 3.53
N LEU A 138 8.20 -16.67 2.41
CA LEU A 138 7.41 -16.60 1.18
C LEU A 138 7.13 -17.99 0.59
N THR A 139 8.07 -18.94 0.74
CA THR A 139 7.88 -20.33 0.31
C THR A 139 6.80 -21.03 1.15
N GLY A 140 6.79 -20.79 2.47
CA GLY A 140 5.71 -21.25 3.34
C GLY A 140 4.37 -20.65 2.95
N PHE A 141 4.32 -19.34 2.77
CA PHE A 141 3.09 -18.63 2.35
C PHE A 141 2.58 -19.11 0.97
N LYS A 142 3.48 -19.37 0.00
CA LYS A 142 3.12 -19.96 -1.30
C LYS A 142 2.39 -21.30 -1.10
N LYS A 143 2.93 -22.19 -0.26
CA LYS A 143 2.32 -23.49 0.03
C LYS A 143 0.94 -23.36 0.67
N ASP A 144 0.76 -22.40 1.58
CA ASP A 144 -0.54 -22.15 2.21
C ASP A 144 -1.56 -21.66 1.17
N LEU A 145 -1.15 -20.77 0.25
CA LEU A 145 -1.99 -20.32 -0.86
C LEU A 145 -2.32 -21.44 -1.84
N GLU A 146 -1.38 -22.32 -2.16
CA GLU A 146 -1.60 -23.50 -3.02
C GLU A 146 -2.65 -24.44 -2.41
N LYS A 147 -2.54 -24.69 -1.10
CA LYS A 147 -3.53 -25.48 -0.37
C LYS A 147 -4.91 -24.82 -0.41
N ALA A 148 -5.00 -23.52 -0.20
CA ALA A 148 -6.27 -22.76 -0.23
C ALA A 148 -6.87 -22.69 -1.65
N ALA A 149 -6.01 -22.62 -2.68
CA ALA A 149 -6.42 -22.56 -4.09
C ALA A 149 -6.74 -23.96 -4.67
N GLY A 150 -6.29 -25.03 -4.03
CA GLY A 150 -6.39 -26.38 -4.55
C GLY A 150 -5.57 -26.64 -5.83
N LYS A 151 -4.55 -25.81 -6.07
CA LYS A 151 -3.68 -25.90 -7.25
C LYS A 151 -2.27 -25.42 -6.93
N GLU A 152 -1.29 -25.91 -7.70
CA GLU A 152 0.09 -25.42 -7.66
C GLU A 152 0.19 -24.01 -8.26
N ILE A 153 1.07 -23.19 -7.71
CA ILE A 153 1.47 -21.88 -8.26
C ILE A 153 2.79 -22.09 -9.01
N THR A 154 2.73 -22.06 -10.32
CA THR A 154 3.91 -22.26 -11.15
C THR A 154 4.80 -21.01 -11.24
N ASP A 155 6.05 -21.15 -11.65
CA ASP A 155 6.92 -20.01 -11.94
C ASP A 155 6.33 -19.11 -13.03
N THR A 156 5.60 -19.69 -14.00
CA THR A 156 4.89 -18.94 -15.03
C THR A 156 3.78 -18.07 -14.44
N ASP A 157 3.02 -18.58 -13.48
CA ASP A 157 1.98 -17.80 -12.79
C ASP A 157 2.61 -16.63 -12.03
N LEU A 158 3.72 -16.88 -11.32
CA LEU A 158 4.46 -15.85 -10.60
C LEU A 158 5.03 -14.78 -11.56
N GLN A 159 5.63 -15.18 -12.68
CA GLN A 159 6.16 -14.25 -13.67
C GLN A 159 5.06 -13.39 -14.29
N ASN A 160 3.89 -13.97 -14.60
CA ASN A 160 2.73 -13.24 -15.12
C ASN A 160 2.21 -12.23 -14.09
N SER A 161 2.15 -12.65 -12.84
CA SER A 161 1.80 -11.76 -11.72
C SER A 161 2.80 -10.60 -11.59
N ILE A 162 4.10 -10.89 -11.56
CA ILE A 162 5.17 -9.87 -11.48
C ILE A 162 5.04 -8.86 -12.63
N LYS A 163 4.85 -9.32 -13.86
CA LYS A 163 4.67 -8.43 -15.03
C LYS A 163 3.46 -7.51 -14.85
N LYS A 164 2.33 -8.05 -14.36
CA LYS A 164 1.11 -7.28 -14.09
C LYS A 164 1.35 -6.19 -13.04
N PHE A 165 1.91 -6.53 -11.89
CA PHE A 165 2.23 -5.56 -10.85
C PHE A 165 3.27 -4.54 -11.28
N ASN A 166 4.24 -4.91 -12.11
CA ASN A 166 5.22 -3.98 -12.67
C ASN A 166 4.58 -2.96 -13.63
N ILE A 167 3.57 -3.35 -14.42
CA ILE A 167 2.79 -2.41 -15.24
C ILE A 167 2.12 -1.37 -14.33
N ILE A 168 1.47 -1.80 -13.26
CA ILE A 168 0.81 -0.92 -12.29
C ILE A 168 1.83 0.05 -11.67
N ARG A 169 2.92 -0.47 -11.13
CA ARG A 169 3.98 0.31 -10.47
C ARG A 169 4.62 1.33 -11.41
N LYS A 170 4.93 0.91 -12.64
CA LYS A 170 5.52 1.78 -13.66
C LYS A 170 4.63 2.96 -14.00
N ASN A 171 3.33 2.71 -14.16
CA ASN A 171 2.39 3.77 -14.54
C ASN A 171 2.05 4.71 -13.37
N LEU A 172 1.92 4.20 -12.14
CA LEU A 172 1.81 5.06 -10.95
C LEU A 172 3.06 5.93 -10.80
N SER A 173 4.26 5.35 -10.95
CA SER A 173 5.52 6.13 -10.92
C SER A 173 5.57 7.18 -12.03
N LYS A 174 5.04 6.88 -13.22
CA LYS A 174 4.94 7.85 -14.33
C LYS A 174 3.99 8.99 -13.98
N ILE A 175 2.82 8.71 -13.40
CA ILE A 175 1.85 9.72 -12.96
C ILE A 175 2.48 10.66 -11.92
N TYR A 176 3.19 10.12 -10.92
CA TYR A 176 3.92 10.92 -9.93
C TYR A 176 5.04 11.76 -10.56
N ALA A 177 5.77 11.21 -11.51
CA ALA A 177 6.81 11.96 -12.24
C ALA A 177 6.21 13.12 -13.05
N LEU A 178 5.05 12.94 -13.67
CA LEU A 178 4.33 13.99 -14.37
C LEU A 178 3.83 15.07 -13.41
N GLN A 179 3.27 14.69 -12.24
CA GLN A 179 2.87 15.61 -11.19
C GLN A 179 4.07 16.42 -10.66
N SER A 180 5.23 15.79 -10.47
CA SER A 180 6.44 16.46 -10.07
C SER A 180 6.98 17.40 -11.15
N LYS A 181 6.92 17.00 -12.43
CA LYS A 181 7.39 17.82 -13.56
C LYS A 181 6.47 19.01 -13.86
N LYS A 182 5.16 18.79 -13.78
CA LYS A 182 4.10 19.78 -14.05
C LYS A 182 3.16 19.82 -12.82
N PRO A 183 3.52 20.52 -11.72
CA PRO A 183 2.73 20.53 -10.48
C PRO A 183 1.31 21.04 -10.72
N GLY A 184 0.33 20.28 -10.24
CA GLY A 184 -1.09 20.58 -10.46
C GLY A 184 -1.67 20.02 -11.77
N ILE A 185 -0.94 19.17 -12.50
CA ILE A 185 -1.46 18.46 -13.68
C ILE A 185 -2.60 17.50 -13.32
N ILE A 186 -2.58 17.01 -12.11
CA ILE A 186 -3.65 16.22 -11.50
C ILE A 186 -3.90 16.77 -10.09
N LYS A 187 -5.16 16.77 -9.65
CA LYS A 187 -5.48 17.11 -8.26
C LYS A 187 -4.91 16.07 -7.30
N GLY A 188 -4.44 16.52 -6.14
CA GLY A 188 -3.92 15.60 -5.12
C GLY A 188 -4.95 14.60 -4.64
N SER A 189 -6.22 14.99 -4.51
CA SER A 189 -7.33 14.08 -4.21
C SER A 189 -7.54 13.00 -5.27
N ASP A 190 -7.40 13.35 -6.56
CA ASP A 190 -7.48 12.39 -7.67
C ASP A 190 -6.29 11.42 -7.64
N LEU A 191 -5.08 11.93 -7.40
CA LEU A 191 -3.87 11.12 -7.28
C LEU A 191 -3.99 10.12 -6.12
N TYR A 192 -4.44 10.58 -4.95
CA TYR A 192 -4.74 9.74 -3.80
C TYR A 192 -5.76 8.65 -4.15
N THR A 193 -6.87 9.02 -4.81
CA THR A 193 -7.96 8.11 -5.20
C THR A 193 -7.47 7.04 -6.17
N ILE A 194 -6.65 7.40 -7.16
CA ILE A 194 -6.03 6.45 -8.09
C ILE A 194 -5.16 5.43 -7.33
N VAL A 195 -4.30 5.89 -6.43
CA VAL A 195 -3.41 4.98 -5.68
C VAL A 195 -4.22 4.06 -4.77
N LYS A 196 -5.13 4.62 -3.95
CA LYS A 196 -5.96 3.84 -3.03
C LYS A 196 -6.89 2.88 -3.77
N GLY A 197 -7.55 3.33 -4.83
CA GLY A 197 -8.39 2.49 -5.66
C GLY A 197 -7.62 1.35 -6.34
N SER A 198 -6.37 1.60 -6.76
CA SER A 198 -5.49 0.56 -7.30
C SER A 198 -5.17 -0.55 -6.30
N MET A 199 -5.28 -0.30 -5.00
CA MET A 199 -5.07 -1.29 -3.95
C MET A 199 -6.28 -2.20 -3.69
N VAL A 200 -7.47 -1.83 -4.18
CA VAL A 200 -8.71 -2.59 -3.94
C VAL A 200 -9.33 -3.16 -5.21
N MET A 201 -9.15 -2.50 -6.36
CA MET A 201 -9.71 -2.91 -7.65
C MET A 201 -9.03 -4.14 -8.23
N ASP A 202 -9.71 -4.80 -9.17
CA ASP A 202 -9.14 -5.90 -9.95
C ASP A 202 -7.82 -5.46 -10.62
N ARG A 203 -6.75 -6.24 -10.43
CA ARG A 203 -5.41 -5.89 -10.92
C ARG A 203 -5.30 -5.86 -12.43
N ASP A 204 -6.15 -6.62 -13.13
CA ASP A 204 -6.21 -6.58 -14.61
C ASP A 204 -6.77 -5.24 -15.05
N GLU A 205 -7.91 -4.81 -14.50
CA GLU A 205 -8.52 -3.52 -14.80
C GLU A 205 -7.58 -2.34 -14.48
N VAL A 206 -6.89 -2.40 -13.33
CA VAL A 206 -5.91 -1.37 -12.94
C VAL A 206 -4.74 -1.30 -13.91
N ALA A 207 -4.21 -2.46 -14.34
CA ALA A 207 -3.10 -2.52 -15.28
C ALA A 207 -3.46 -1.98 -16.66
N ASP A 208 -4.73 -2.09 -17.06
CA ASP A 208 -5.22 -1.59 -18.34
C ASP A 208 -5.53 -0.08 -18.31
N ILE A 209 -6.07 0.44 -17.19
CA ILE A 209 -6.51 1.84 -17.11
C ILE A 209 -5.38 2.82 -16.77
N LEU A 210 -4.40 2.44 -15.95
CA LEU A 210 -3.31 3.33 -15.54
C LEU A 210 -2.45 3.84 -16.70
N PRO A 211 -2.09 3.02 -17.73
CA PRO A 211 -1.41 3.52 -18.93
C PRO A 211 -2.19 4.60 -19.66
N VAL A 212 -3.53 4.46 -19.72
CA VAL A 212 -4.42 5.43 -20.37
C VAL A 212 -4.40 6.77 -19.61
N ILE A 213 -4.54 6.72 -18.28
CA ILE A 213 -4.45 7.92 -17.43
C ILE A 213 -3.08 8.59 -17.60
N ALA A 214 -1.99 7.83 -17.49
CA ALA A 214 -0.63 8.36 -17.64
C ALA A 214 -0.41 9.00 -19.03
N GLY A 215 -0.92 8.36 -20.10
CA GLY A 215 -0.85 8.88 -21.46
C GLY A 215 -1.70 10.13 -21.68
N ASN A 216 -2.86 10.21 -21.05
CA ASN A 216 -3.71 11.41 -21.11
C ASN A 216 -3.07 12.59 -20.35
N LEU A 217 -2.52 12.35 -19.16
CA LEU A 217 -1.80 13.37 -18.41
C LEU A 217 -0.57 13.92 -19.16
N GLU A 218 0.16 13.07 -19.86
CA GLU A 218 1.34 13.46 -20.61
C GLU A 218 1.07 14.51 -21.71
N LYS A 219 -0.14 14.41 -22.31
CA LYS A 219 -0.60 15.31 -23.39
C LYS A 219 -1.08 16.68 -22.87
N ILE A 220 -1.32 16.82 -21.58
CA ILE A 220 -1.77 18.10 -21.00
C ILE A 220 -0.60 19.08 -21.02
N ASP A 221 -0.79 20.20 -21.68
CA ASP A 221 0.10 21.34 -21.54
C ASP A 221 -0.38 22.22 -20.40
N LEU A 222 0.45 22.36 -19.37
CA LEU A 222 0.16 23.15 -18.19
C LEU A 222 1.24 24.23 -18.05
N PRO A 223 0.89 25.52 -18.15
CA PRO A 223 1.86 26.59 -17.95
C PRO A 223 2.42 26.57 -16.52
N PRO A 224 3.69 26.94 -16.33
CA PRO A 224 4.27 27.03 -15.00
C PRO A 224 3.44 27.92 -14.08
N LYS A 225 3.18 27.44 -12.87
CA LYS A 225 2.47 28.18 -11.82
C LYS A 225 3.41 28.40 -10.65
N ASN A 226 3.31 29.57 -10.03
CA ASN A 226 4.00 29.83 -8.75
C ASN A 226 3.17 29.19 -7.61
N ILE A 227 3.46 27.94 -7.33
CA ILE A 227 2.79 27.12 -6.29
C ILE A 227 3.85 26.47 -5.41
N LYS A 228 3.53 26.30 -4.13
CA LYS A 228 4.41 25.61 -3.19
C LYS A 228 4.39 24.09 -3.45
N ARG A 229 5.56 23.53 -3.59
CA ARG A 229 5.79 22.11 -3.87
C ARG A 229 5.98 21.35 -2.56
N ILE A 230 5.06 20.45 -2.26
CA ILE A 230 5.02 19.76 -0.97
C ILE A 230 5.30 18.27 -1.16
N VAL A 231 6.17 17.73 -0.32
CA VAL A 231 6.32 16.28 -0.12
C VAL A 231 5.59 15.90 1.17
N MET A 232 4.81 14.83 1.12
CA MET A 232 4.18 14.25 2.31
C MET A 232 5.00 13.06 2.81
N SER A 233 5.20 12.98 4.13
CA SER A 233 5.81 11.80 4.78
C SER A 233 4.94 11.33 5.94
N GLY A 234 4.88 10.02 6.16
CA GLY A 234 4.11 9.47 7.27
C GLY A 234 3.62 8.05 7.06
N SER A 235 2.55 7.68 7.74
CA SER A 235 1.99 6.33 7.70
C SER A 235 0.94 6.17 6.58
N ILE A 236 -0.31 6.20 6.94
CA ILE A 236 -1.46 6.17 6.03
C ILE A 236 -2.11 7.55 6.08
N CYS A 237 -2.32 8.14 4.92
CA CYS A 237 -3.23 9.26 4.78
C CYS A 237 -4.57 8.68 4.25
N ASP A 238 -5.61 8.74 5.04
CA ASP A 238 -6.95 8.24 4.66
C ASP A 238 -7.99 9.37 4.62
N SER A 239 -7.54 10.58 4.33
CA SER A 239 -8.39 11.76 4.22
C SER A 239 -8.06 12.53 2.94
N PRO A 240 -8.87 12.39 1.87
CA PRO A 240 -8.67 13.12 0.63
C PRO A 240 -8.81 14.65 0.82
N ASP A 241 -9.54 15.09 1.85
CA ASP A 241 -9.76 16.51 2.14
C ASP A 241 -8.45 17.26 2.46
N ILE A 242 -7.44 16.56 3.01
CA ILE A 242 -6.13 17.14 3.29
C ILE A 242 -5.45 17.63 2.01
N TYR A 243 -5.57 16.87 0.92
CA TYR A 243 -5.03 17.27 -0.37
C TYR A 243 -5.71 18.55 -0.88
N SER A 244 -7.04 18.61 -0.78
CA SER A 244 -7.81 19.78 -1.17
C SER A 244 -7.51 21.01 -0.28
N ALA A 245 -7.31 20.81 1.02
CA ALA A 245 -6.91 21.88 1.95
C ALA A 245 -5.53 22.43 1.61
N MET A 246 -4.55 21.58 1.29
CA MET A 246 -3.21 22.03 0.86
C MET A 246 -3.27 22.80 -0.45
N GLU A 247 -4.04 22.32 -1.44
CA GLU A 247 -4.21 22.98 -2.72
C GLU A 247 -4.89 24.36 -2.55
N SER A 248 -5.89 24.46 -1.68
CA SER A 248 -6.54 25.72 -1.36
C SER A 248 -5.62 26.73 -0.68
N ALA A 249 -4.62 26.25 0.05
CA ALA A 249 -3.56 27.05 0.65
C ALA A 249 -2.40 27.39 -0.30
N GLY A 250 -2.50 27.02 -1.59
CA GLY A 250 -1.48 27.30 -2.61
C GLY A 250 -0.35 26.28 -2.68
N GLY A 251 -0.49 25.12 -2.03
CA GLY A 251 0.46 24.01 -2.09
C GLY A 251 0.00 22.91 -3.04
N VAL A 252 0.94 22.18 -3.64
CA VAL A 252 0.67 20.97 -4.44
C VAL A 252 1.59 19.85 -3.99
N ILE A 253 1.02 18.67 -3.77
CA ILE A 253 1.79 17.49 -3.42
C ILE A 253 2.46 16.97 -4.68
N VAL A 254 3.79 16.96 -4.68
CA VAL A 254 4.63 16.53 -5.80
C VAL A 254 5.31 15.19 -5.58
N GLY A 255 5.18 14.63 -4.39
CA GLY A 255 5.70 13.30 -4.00
C GLY A 255 5.31 12.97 -2.57
N ASP A 256 5.44 11.73 -2.21
CA ASP A 256 5.17 11.27 -0.84
C ASP A 256 6.01 10.07 -0.43
N ASP A 257 6.12 9.87 0.90
CA ASP A 257 6.61 8.67 1.56
C ASP A 257 5.49 8.12 2.46
N LEU A 258 4.38 7.70 1.84
CA LEU A 258 3.18 7.19 2.52
C LEU A 258 2.92 5.72 2.19
N CYS A 259 2.33 4.99 3.14
CA CYS A 259 1.83 3.63 2.89
C CYS A 259 0.65 3.59 1.90
N THR A 260 -0.06 4.71 1.75
CA THR A 260 -1.12 4.93 0.74
C THR A 260 -0.62 5.70 -0.47
N GLY A 261 0.69 5.75 -0.69
CA GLY A 261 1.37 6.45 -1.77
C GLY A 261 2.55 5.65 -2.31
N GLN A 262 3.66 6.36 -2.59
CA GLN A 262 4.85 5.79 -3.26
C GLN A 262 5.41 4.56 -2.56
N ARG A 263 5.35 4.48 -1.24
CA ARG A 263 5.84 3.32 -0.50
C ARG A 263 5.13 2.02 -0.88
N TRP A 264 3.91 2.05 -1.38
CA TRP A 264 3.22 0.84 -1.84
C TRP A 264 3.75 0.35 -3.20
N PHE A 265 3.93 1.25 -4.16
CA PHE A 265 4.26 0.88 -5.53
C PHE A 265 5.74 1.06 -5.90
N GLU A 266 6.58 1.52 -4.98
CA GLU A 266 8.00 1.74 -5.25
C GLU A 266 8.74 0.43 -5.57
N GLY A 267 9.71 0.56 -6.49
CA GLY A 267 10.54 -0.53 -6.96
C GLY A 267 9.78 -1.54 -7.83
N GLN A 268 10.45 -2.00 -8.88
CA GLN A 268 9.94 -3.08 -9.72
C GLN A 268 10.54 -4.41 -9.27
N THR A 269 9.81 -5.49 -9.47
CA THR A 269 10.29 -6.86 -9.28
C THR A 269 11.03 -7.27 -10.56
N GLN A 270 12.24 -7.79 -10.44
CA GLN A 270 13.03 -8.25 -11.59
C GLN A 270 12.34 -9.44 -12.27
N VAL A 271 12.30 -9.46 -13.61
CA VAL A 271 11.60 -10.49 -14.37
C VAL A 271 12.52 -11.61 -14.86
N ASP A 272 13.84 -11.35 -14.91
CA ASP A 272 14.85 -12.27 -15.44
C ASP A 272 15.48 -13.18 -14.36
N GLU A 273 15.03 -13.04 -13.10
CA GLU A 273 15.47 -13.84 -11.96
C GLU A 273 14.43 -14.92 -11.60
N ASN A 274 14.83 -15.84 -10.71
CA ASN A 274 13.86 -16.72 -10.07
C ASN A 274 12.74 -15.88 -9.43
N PRO A 275 11.46 -16.10 -9.74
CA PRO A 275 10.38 -15.20 -9.35
C PRO A 275 10.22 -15.07 -7.83
N MET A 276 10.47 -16.13 -7.05
CA MET A 276 10.42 -16.06 -5.59
C MET A 276 11.55 -15.21 -5.02
N ASP A 277 12.76 -15.36 -5.56
CA ASP A 277 13.91 -14.55 -5.16
C ASP A 277 13.71 -13.07 -5.53
N ALA A 278 13.14 -12.80 -6.69
CA ALA A 278 12.82 -11.45 -7.16
C ALA A 278 11.77 -10.75 -6.29
N ILE A 279 10.71 -11.47 -5.89
CA ILE A 279 9.69 -10.94 -4.97
C ILE A 279 10.30 -10.66 -3.58
N ALA A 280 11.11 -11.60 -3.05
CA ALA A 280 11.80 -11.41 -1.78
C ALA A 280 12.75 -10.21 -1.84
N ALA A 281 13.55 -10.08 -2.89
CA ALA A 281 14.46 -8.97 -3.09
C ALA A 281 13.73 -7.62 -3.12
N ARG A 282 12.61 -7.52 -3.85
CA ARG A 282 11.81 -6.30 -3.87
C ARG A 282 11.29 -5.93 -2.48
N LEU A 283 10.76 -6.88 -1.72
CA LEU A 283 10.23 -6.60 -0.37
C LEU A 283 11.32 -6.14 0.60
N LEU A 284 12.55 -6.62 0.45
CA LEU A 284 13.68 -6.23 1.29
C LEU A 284 14.33 -4.90 0.89
N ASN A 285 14.34 -4.57 -0.42
CA ASN A 285 15.08 -3.42 -0.97
C ASN A 285 14.23 -2.18 -1.23
N ARG A 286 12.91 -2.23 -1.01
CA ARG A 286 12.02 -1.06 -1.17
C ARG A 286 12.24 -0.04 -0.06
N VAL A 287 11.59 1.13 -0.17
CA VAL A 287 11.62 2.17 0.89
C VAL A 287 11.22 1.56 2.24
N ILE A 288 12.06 1.82 3.22
CA ILE A 288 11.99 1.15 4.52
C ILE A 288 10.90 1.78 5.37
N CYS A 289 10.03 0.94 5.92
CA CYS A 289 9.10 1.35 6.96
C CYS A 289 9.86 1.64 8.27
N PRO A 290 9.48 2.65 9.07
CA PRO A 290 10.09 2.90 10.38
C PRO A 290 9.97 1.70 11.37
N ALA A 291 9.02 0.80 11.13
CA ALA A 291 8.89 -0.46 11.90
C ALA A 291 9.89 -1.56 11.46
N LYS A 292 10.78 -1.29 10.50
CA LYS A 292 11.82 -2.20 10.02
C LYS A 292 13.18 -1.50 10.07
N HIS A 293 14.21 -2.28 10.26
CA HIS A 293 15.57 -1.74 10.38
C HIS A 293 16.39 -2.07 9.13
N PHE A 294 17.07 -1.06 8.61
CA PHE A 294 18.04 -1.21 7.52
C PHE A 294 19.36 -0.54 7.91
N SER A 295 19.35 0.77 8.06
CA SER A 295 20.44 1.56 8.62
C SER A 295 19.85 2.73 9.42
N PRO A 296 20.63 3.34 10.32
CA PRO A 296 20.17 4.50 11.09
C PRO A 296 19.78 5.70 10.22
N THR A 297 20.43 5.86 9.05
CA THR A 297 20.31 7.06 8.20
C THR A 297 19.39 6.88 6.98
N ALA A 298 19.09 5.63 6.59
CA ALA A 298 18.44 5.34 5.32
C ALA A 298 17.09 6.05 5.12
N ARG A 299 16.29 6.23 6.16
CA ARG A 299 15.01 6.91 6.05
C ARG A 299 15.16 8.41 5.88
N GLY A 300 16.05 9.03 6.65
CA GLY A 300 16.38 10.46 6.51
C GLY A 300 16.95 10.77 5.13
N GLU A 301 17.94 10.00 4.69
CA GLU A 301 18.55 10.12 3.36
C GLU A 301 17.51 9.96 2.23
N ASN A 302 16.60 8.99 2.35
CA ASN A 302 15.52 8.80 1.39
C ASN A 302 14.59 10.00 1.33
N LEU A 303 14.18 10.55 2.48
CA LEU A 303 13.26 11.69 2.53
C LEU A 303 13.91 12.96 1.96
N VAL A 304 15.18 13.21 2.28
CA VAL A 304 15.97 14.32 1.70
C VAL A 304 16.11 14.15 0.18
N SER A 305 16.43 12.94 -0.28
CA SER A 305 16.52 12.62 -1.71
C SER A 305 15.18 12.85 -2.42
N LEU A 306 14.08 12.41 -1.81
CA LEU A 306 12.73 12.61 -2.34
C LEU A 306 12.38 14.11 -2.43
N ALA A 307 12.67 14.88 -1.37
CA ALA A 307 12.43 16.32 -1.34
C ALA A 307 13.24 17.05 -2.43
N LYS A 308 14.54 16.77 -2.53
CA LYS A 308 15.43 17.35 -3.55
C LYS A 308 15.00 16.99 -4.97
N LYS A 309 14.72 15.70 -5.23
CA LYS A 309 14.26 15.19 -6.54
C LYS A 309 13.01 15.91 -7.01
N ASN A 310 12.08 16.17 -6.10
CA ASN A 310 10.83 16.84 -6.41
C ASN A 310 10.91 18.36 -6.27
N ARG A 311 12.08 18.94 -5.95
CA ARG A 311 12.26 20.38 -5.72
C ARG A 311 11.21 20.90 -4.72
N ALA A 312 11.04 20.20 -3.61
CA ALA A 312 10.04 20.53 -2.61
C ALA A 312 10.41 21.83 -1.87
N ASP A 313 9.43 22.68 -1.66
CA ASP A 313 9.54 23.86 -0.78
C ASP A 313 9.38 23.49 0.70
N GLY A 314 8.74 22.34 0.97
CA GLY A 314 8.54 21.86 2.34
C GLY A 314 8.08 20.39 2.39
N VAL A 315 8.20 19.81 3.59
CA VAL A 315 7.73 18.46 3.93
C VAL A 315 6.64 18.57 4.98
N ILE A 316 5.52 17.88 4.74
CA ILE A 316 4.41 17.78 5.71
C ILE A 316 4.36 16.35 6.23
N PHE A 317 4.43 16.22 7.57
CA PHE A 317 4.32 14.93 8.23
C PHE A 317 2.87 14.59 8.57
N MET A 318 2.41 13.45 8.04
CA MET A 318 1.07 12.90 8.26
C MET A 318 1.16 11.67 9.15
N LEU A 319 0.94 11.87 10.43
CA LEU A 319 1.05 10.83 11.44
C LEU A 319 -0.34 10.40 11.91
N LEU A 320 -0.61 9.10 11.87
CA LEU A 320 -1.76 8.56 12.58
C LEU A 320 -1.50 8.65 14.08
N LYS A 321 -2.49 9.12 14.83
CA LYS A 321 -2.42 9.07 16.28
C LYS A 321 -2.16 7.63 16.74
N PHE A 322 -1.21 7.46 17.66
CA PHE A 322 -0.77 6.15 18.17
C PHE A 322 -0.10 5.23 17.12
N CYS A 323 0.46 5.80 16.08
CA CYS A 323 1.39 5.07 15.21
C CYS A 323 2.83 5.23 15.73
N ASP A 324 3.20 4.44 16.71
CA ASP A 324 4.50 4.57 17.42
C ASP A 324 5.70 4.54 16.47
N PRO A 325 5.82 3.62 15.48
CA PRO A 325 6.98 3.62 14.60
C PRO A 325 7.18 4.97 13.89
N HIS A 326 6.11 5.61 13.42
CA HIS A 326 6.21 6.90 12.76
C HIS A 326 6.37 8.06 13.74
N ALA A 327 5.80 7.97 14.93
CA ALA A 327 5.95 9.00 15.97
C ALA A 327 7.40 9.05 16.48
N PHE A 328 8.04 7.90 16.68
CA PHE A 328 9.46 7.81 17.07
C PHE A 328 10.42 8.21 15.95
N ASP A 329 10.06 7.98 14.68
CA ASP A 329 10.87 8.31 13.53
C ASP A 329 10.86 9.82 13.21
N TYR A 330 9.77 10.52 13.55
CA TYR A 330 9.53 11.92 13.19
C TYR A 330 10.62 12.89 13.67
N PRO A 331 11.04 12.92 14.95
CA PRO A 331 12.06 13.87 15.41
C PRO A 331 13.36 13.71 14.63
N TYR A 332 13.75 12.49 14.38
CA TYR A 332 14.94 12.12 13.64
C TYR A 332 14.85 12.57 12.16
N LEU A 333 13.73 12.32 11.49
CA LEU A 333 13.53 12.77 10.11
C LEU A 333 13.52 14.29 9.98
N LYS A 334 13.01 14.98 11.00
CA LYS A 334 13.03 16.43 11.06
C LYS A 334 14.47 16.98 11.05
N GLU A 335 15.37 16.42 11.87
CA GLU A 335 16.79 16.81 11.91
C GLU A 335 17.50 16.63 10.56
N PHE A 336 17.10 15.62 9.75
CA PHE A 336 17.66 15.43 8.41
C PHE A 336 17.22 16.48 7.39
N LEU A 337 16.10 17.15 7.64
CA LEU A 337 15.54 18.16 6.72
C LEU A 337 16.00 19.57 7.06
N GLU A 338 16.33 19.84 8.31
CA GLU A 338 16.87 21.11 8.84
C GLU A 338 18.39 21.21 8.64
#